data_bee243e8bcef9c8269eb1e73939ec5fb
#
_entry.id   bee243e8bcef9c8269eb1e73939ec5fb
#
_cell.length_a   1.000
_cell.length_b   1.000
_cell.length_c   1.000
_cell.angle_alpha   90.00
_cell.angle_beta   90.00
_cell.angle_gamma   90.00
#
_symmetry.space_group_name_H-M   'P 1'
#
loop_
_entity.id
_entity.type
_entity.pdbx_description
1 polymer ?
#
loop_
_entity_poly.entity_id
_entity_poly.type
_entity_poly.pdbx_seq_one_letter_code
_entity_poly.pdbx_strand_id
1 'polypeptide(L)'
;MHAAAQQNHGTIVLSPVLGQRLVRPIALPSGLFDPVHPPPARMSAPKPREFFIQGITLAGRTFRPSDWSERLAGALSSFRPKGNSIGAHIGYSPYCVPRVIDGIKCVIVSEALRDLEPMAWDFAMHFARDNELQVVEACLVPTVAAKPGA
;
A
#
# COMPACT_ATOMS: atom_id res chain seq x y z
N MET A 1 -52.37 -20.26 28.85
CA MET A 1 -51.78 -21.60 28.85
C MET A 1 -50.28 -21.39 28.69
N HIS A 2 -49.60 -21.31 29.76
CA HIS A 2 -48.72 -22.24 30.49
C HIS A 2 -47.67 -22.80 29.54
N ALA A 3 -46.45 -22.63 29.72
CA ALA A 3 -45.41 -22.77 30.74
C ALA A 3 -44.15 -23.10 29.94
N ALA A 4 -42.93 -23.05 30.31
CA ALA A 4 -42.22 -22.99 31.55
C ALA A 4 -40.76 -22.68 31.26
N ALA A 5 -40.14 -22.00 32.17
CA ALA A 5 -38.70 -21.77 32.26
C ALA A 5 -37.97 -23.06 32.63
N GLN A 6 -36.77 -23.27 32.10
CA GLN A 6 -35.80 -24.19 32.69
C GLN A 6 -34.45 -23.51 32.82
N GLN A 7 -34.17 -23.17 34.06
CA GLN A 7 -32.84 -22.74 34.53
C GLN A 7 -32.00 -23.99 34.78
N ASN A 8 -30.85 -24.09 34.14
CA ASN A 8 -29.83 -25.07 34.52
C ASN A 8 -28.72 -24.38 35.28
N HIS A 9 -28.77 -24.57 36.59
CA HIS A 9 -27.66 -24.26 37.48
C HIS A 9 -26.64 -25.40 37.37
N GLY A 10 -25.50 -25.14 36.71
CA GLY A 10 -24.32 -26.01 36.71
C GLY A 10 -23.43 -25.63 37.87
N THR A 11 -23.46 -26.42 38.92
CA THR A 11 -22.58 -26.35 40.10
C THR A 11 -21.12 -26.62 39.69
N ILE A 12 -20.24 -25.62 39.90
CA ILE A 12 -18.80 -25.80 39.75
C ILE A 12 -18.24 -26.39 41.00
N VAL A 13 -17.75 -27.62 40.92
CA VAL A 13 -17.03 -28.30 42.03
C VAL A 13 -15.55 -27.89 41.95
N LEU A 14 -15.09 -27.14 42.93
CA LEU A 14 -13.66 -26.88 43.15
C LEU A 14 -13.03 -28.09 43.80
N SER A 15 -12.06 -28.69 43.14
CA SER A 15 -11.12 -29.65 43.80
C SER A 15 -9.76 -28.98 43.94
N PRO A 16 -9.19 -28.92 45.13
CA PRO A 16 -7.81 -28.46 45.33
C PRO A 16 -6.86 -29.67 45.19
N VAL A 17 -6.03 -29.67 44.16
CA VAL A 17 -4.87 -30.56 44.10
C VAL A 17 -3.62 -29.79 44.47
N LEU A 18 -3.24 -30.01 45.67
CA LEU A 18 -1.96 -29.63 46.28
C LEU A 18 -0.86 -30.46 45.64
N GLY A 19 -0.02 -29.88 44.82
CA GLY A 19 1.15 -30.51 44.21
C GLY A 19 2.30 -29.51 44.11
N GLN A 20 3.01 -29.33 45.25
CA GLN A 20 4.26 -28.59 45.25
C GLN A 20 5.33 -29.42 44.53
N ARG A 21 5.65 -29.05 43.28
CA ARG A 21 6.90 -29.51 42.67
C ARG A 21 7.95 -28.42 42.86
N LEU A 22 8.94 -28.78 43.69
CA LEU A 22 10.21 -28.05 43.80
C LEU A 22 10.80 -27.87 42.39
N VAL A 23 10.77 -26.67 41.89
CA VAL A 23 11.54 -26.32 40.70
C VAL A 23 12.95 -26.00 41.15
N ARG A 24 13.88 -26.88 40.83
CA ARG A 24 15.33 -26.64 41.02
C ARG A 24 15.72 -25.48 40.10
N PRO A 25 16.49 -24.49 40.58
CA PRO A 25 17.04 -23.48 39.71
C PRO A 25 18.06 -24.12 38.77
N ILE A 26 17.78 -24.11 37.48
CA ILE A 26 18.75 -24.46 36.44
C ILE A 26 19.72 -23.29 36.37
N ALA A 27 20.96 -23.54 36.78
CA ALA A 27 22.07 -22.62 36.60
C ALA A 27 22.27 -22.39 35.10
N LEU A 28 22.10 -21.15 34.65
CA LEU A 28 22.45 -20.71 33.30
C LEU A 28 23.98 -20.73 33.17
N PRO A 29 24.54 -21.36 32.13
CA PRO A 29 25.96 -21.26 31.87
C PRO A 29 26.27 -19.82 31.41
N SER A 30 27.10 -19.15 32.22
CA SER A 30 27.77 -17.90 31.80
C SER A 30 28.73 -18.24 30.66
N GLY A 31 28.44 -17.76 29.46
CA GLY A 31 29.42 -17.87 28.40
C GLY A 31 28.82 -17.86 27.02
N LEU A 32 29.03 -16.85 26.36
CA LEU A 32 29.20 -16.38 25.02
C LEU A 32 28.21 -15.27 24.73
N PHE A 33 28.69 -14.04 24.90
CA PHE A 33 28.21 -12.92 24.14
C PHE A 33 28.58 -13.18 22.68
N ASP A 34 27.63 -13.68 21.90
CA ASP A 34 27.73 -13.62 20.46
C ASP A 34 27.80 -12.14 20.05
N PRO A 35 28.79 -11.73 19.23
CA PRO A 35 28.82 -10.37 18.72
C PRO A 35 27.52 -10.15 17.96
N VAL A 36 26.74 -9.14 18.38
CA VAL A 36 25.53 -8.67 17.74
C VAL A 36 25.78 -8.59 16.24
N HIS A 37 25.32 -9.62 15.54
CA HIS A 37 25.28 -9.57 14.08
C HIS A 37 24.28 -8.47 13.73
N PRO A 38 24.71 -7.38 13.07
CA PRO A 38 23.73 -6.35 12.67
C PRO A 38 22.66 -7.01 11.83
N PRO A 39 21.38 -6.72 12.06
CA PRO A 39 20.32 -7.29 11.26
C PRO A 39 20.63 -7.03 9.78
N PRO A 40 20.42 -8.01 8.88
CA PRO A 40 20.70 -7.81 7.47
C PRO A 40 19.96 -6.55 7.02
N ALA A 41 20.70 -5.61 6.44
CA ALA A 41 20.14 -4.39 5.91
C ALA A 41 18.91 -4.79 5.10
N ARG A 42 17.74 -4.29 5.50
CA ARG A 42 16.51 -4.50 4.75
C ARG A 42 16.81 -4.00 3.34
N MET A 43 17.02 -4.92 2.42
CA MET A 43 17.06 -4.62 1.02
C MET A 43 15.70 -3.96 0.72
N SER A 44 15.70 -2.66 0.55
CA SER A 44 14.51 -1.91 0.15
C SER A 44 14.03 -2.56 -1.14
N ALA A 45 12.83 -3.14 -1.10
CA ALA A 45 12.20 -3.66 -2.31
C ALA A 45 12.29 -2.57 -3.39
N PRO A 46 12.64 -2.90 -4.63
CA PRO A 46 12.74 -1.91 -5.69
C PRO A 46 11.40 -1.17 -5.76
N LYS A 47 11.49 0.17 -5.74
CA LYS A 47 10.30 1.01 -5.83
C LYS A 47 9.58 0.68 -7.14
N PRO A 48 8.26 0.43 -7.13
CA PRO A 48 7.54 0.16 -8.37
C PRO A 48 7.70 1.33 -9.32
N ARG A 49 7.82 1.05 -10.60
CA ARG A 49 7.92 2.08 -11.65
C ARG A 49 6.63 2.88 -11.71
N GLU A 50 6.75 4.13 -12.10
CA GLU A 50 5.62 5.03 -12.27
C GLU A 50 5.51 5.42 -13.74
N PHE A 51 4.29 5.50 -14.24
CA PHE A 51 3.99 5.93 -15.60
C PHE A 51 3.21 7.23 -15.55
N PHE A 52 3.62 8.19 -16.35
CA PHE A 52 2.94 9.48 -16.50
C PHE A 52 2.12 9.46 -17.77
N ILE A 53 0.81 9.44 -17.65
CA ILE A 53 -0.11 9.72 -18.75
C ILE A 53 -0.23 11.24 -18.83
N GLN A 54 0.29 11.84 -19.90
CA GLN A 54 0.28 13.28 -20.06
C GLN A 54 -0.95 13.74 -20.82
N GLY A 55 -1.49 14.90 -20.44
CA GLY A 55 -2.60 15.54 -21.13
C GLY A 55 -2.19 16.20 -22.46
N ILE A 56 -1.26 15.57 -23.16
CA ILE A 56 -0.81 15.95 -24.50
C ILE A 56 -0.94 14.72 -25.39
N THR A 57 -1.57 14.90 -26.55
CA THR A 57 -1.68 13.83 -27.54
C THR A 57 -0.35 13.62 -28.27
N LEU A 58 -0.22 12.48 -28.95
CA LEU A 58 0.94 12.19 -29.80
C LEU A 58 1.14 13.25 -30.91
N ALA A 59 0.07 13.93 -31.29
CA ALA A 59 0.12 15.08 -32.24
C ALA A 59 0.53 16.40 -31.56
N GLY A 60 0.88 16.42 -30.28
CA GLY A 60 1.31 17.60 -29.52
C GLY A 60 0.16 18.54 -29.13
N ARG A 61 -1.09 18.10 -29.20
CA ARG A 61 -2.25 18.91 -28.83
C ARG A 61 -2.62 18.67 -27.37
N THR A 62 -3.07 19.74 -26.70
CA THR A 62 -3.61 19.60 -25.33
C THR A 62 -4.90 18.79 -25.37
N PHE A 63 -4.96 17.76 -24.54
CA PHE A 63 -6.13 16.88 -24.44
C PHE A 63 -7.30 17.59 -23.73
N ARG A 64 -8.49 17.32 -24.19
CA ARG A 64 -9.75 17.91 -23.69
C ARG A 64 -10.74 16.80 -23.34
N PRO A 65 -11.62 17.00 -22.35
CA PRO A 65 -11.80 18.17 -21.48
C PRO A 65 -10.68 18.33 -20.45
N SER A 66 -10.51 19.53 -19.89
CA SER A 66 -9.40 19.84 -18.98
C SER A 66 -9.46 19.13 -17.61
N ASP A 67 -10.59 18.53 -17.25
CA ASP A 67 -10.81 17.76 -16.02
C ASP A 67 -10.64 16.23 -16.22
N TRP A 68 -10.08 15.84 -17.37
CA TRP A 68 -9.91 14.42 -17.72
C TRP A 68 -9.09 13.63 -16.68
N SER A 69 -8.05 14.23 -16.14
CA SER A 69 -7.15 13.56 -15.19
C SER A 69 -7.86 13.24 -13.87
N GLU A 70 -8.67 14.17 -13.40
CA GLU A 70 -9.49 14.00 -12.20
C GLU A 70 -10.59 12.97 -12.42
N ARG A 71 -11.20 12.95 -13.62
CA ARG A 71 -12.21 11.95 -13.99
C ARG A 71 -11.61 10.55 -14.08
N LEU A 72 -10.45 10.40 -14.72
CA LEU A 72 -9.76 9.12 -14.83
C LEU A 72 -9.37 8.60 -13.43
N ALA A 73 -8.75 9.43 -12.60
CA ALA A 73 -8.38 9.08 -11.25
C ALA A 73 -9.62 8.79 -10.37
N GLY A 74 -10.71 9.50 -10.58
CA GLY A 74 -12.00 9.25 -9.92
C GLY A 74 -12.60 7.90 -10.30
N ALA A 75 -12.58 7.53 -11.58
CA ALA A 75 -13.04 6.22 -12.04
C ALA A 75 -12.21 5.08 -11.43
N LEU A 76 -10.91 5.28 -11.27
CA LEU A 76 -10.00 4.32 -10.67
C LEU A 76 -10.01 4.33 -9.13
N SER A 77 -10.72 5.25 -8.50
CA SER A 77 -10.81 5.33 -7.04
C SER A 77 -11.49 4.13 -6.39
N SER A 78 -12.36 3.43 -7.12
CA SER A 78 -13.02 2.19 -6.69
C SER A 78 -12.04 1.03 -6.50
N PHE A 79 -10.92 1.05 -7.21
CA PHE A 79 -9.83 0.07 -7.12
C PHE A 79 -8.79 0.44 -6.06
N ARG A 80 -9.25 0.92 -4.93
CA ARG A 80 -8.40 1.28 -3.80
C ARG A 80 -8.20 0.08 -2.91
N PRO A 81 -6.95 -0.23 -2.50
CA PRO A 81 -6.73 -1.28 -1.52
C PRO A 81 -7.48 -0.92 -0.23
N LYS A 82 -8.18 -1.91 0.34
CA LYS A 82 -8.87 -1.76 1.62
C LYS A 82 -7.82 -1.59 2.72
N GLY A 83 -7.61 -0.39 3.19
CA GLY A 83 -6.66 -0.06 4.24
C GLY A 83 -6.49 1.44 4.43
N ASN A 84 -5.99 1.84 5.61
CA ASN A 84 -5.66 3.23 5.93
C ASN A 84 -4.39 3.65 5.17
N SER A 85 -4.51 3.94 3.90
CA SER A 85 -3.42 4.56 3.16
C SER A 85 -3.32 6.02 3.57
N ILE A 86 -2.10 6.46 3.91
CA ILE A 86 -1.77 7.86 4.13
C ILE A 86 -2.17 8.64 2.87
N GLY A 87 -3.15 9.54 2.98
CA GLY A 87 -3.72 10.26 1.82
C GLY A 87 -5.13 9.82 1.40
N ALA A 88 -5.76 8.88 2.11
CA ALA A 88 -7.13 8.40 1.83
C ALA A 88 -8.21 9.51 1.82
N HIS A 89 -7.93 10.67 2.40
CA HIS A 89 -8.83 11.82 2.43
C HIS A 89 -8.99 12.53 1.07
N ILE A 90 -8.11 12.27 0.09
CA ILE A 90 -8.20 12.89 -1.24
C ILE A 90 -9.16 12.14 -2.18
N GLY A 91 -9.64 10.97 -1.79
CA GLY A 91 -10.62 10.22 -2.59
C GLY A 91 -10.05 9.42 -3.77
N TYR A 92 -8.81 9.63 -4.20
CA TYR A 92 -8.17 8.90 -5.30
C TYR A 92 -7.43 7.64 -4.81
N SER A 93 -7.19 6.70 -5.73
CA SER A 93 -6.32 5.56 -5.47
C SER A 93 -4.86 6.04 -5.29
N PRO A 94 -4.10 5.52 -4.31
CA PRO A 94 -2.67 5.86 -4.16
C PRO A 94 -1.82 5.40 -5.36
N TYR A 95 -2.36 4.52 -6.19
CA TYR A 95 -1.70 4.01 -7.40
C TYR A 95 -2.10 4.76 -8.67
N CYS A 96 -3.03 5.71 -8.58
CA CYS A 96 -3.49 6.51 -9.72
C CYS A 96 -3.84 7.92 -9.23
N VAL A 97 -2.89 8.84 -9.36
CA VAL A 97 -2.98 10.19 -8.79
C VAL A 97 -2.92 11.24 -9.88
N PRO A 98 -3.92 12.15 -9.97
CA PRO A 98 -3.85 13.28 -10.90
C PRO A 98 -2.83 14.30 -10.39
N ARG A 99 -2.03 14.85 -11.30
CA ARG A 99 -1.01 15.87 -11.02
C ARG A 99 -0.97 16.91 -12.14
N VAL A 100 -0.37 18.04 -11.83
CA VAL A 100 0.00 19.05 -12.82
C VAL A 100 1.52 19.18 -12.78
N ILE A 101 2.18 18.95 -13.91
CA ILE A 101 3.63 19.01 -14.06
C ILE A 101 3.90 19.97 -15.21
N ASP A 102 4.68 21.02 -14.95
CA ASP A 102 5.00 22.09 -15.92
C ASP A 102 3.76 22.67 -16.62
N GLY A 103 2.65 22.81 -15.89
CA GLY A 103 1.38 23.30 -16.41
C GLY A 103 0.56 22.28 -17.22
N ILE A 104 1.07 21.07 -17.41
CA ILE A 104 0.41 19.98 -18.11
C ILE A 104 -0.28 19.07 -17.09
N LYS A 105 -1.57 18.82 -17.28
CA LYS A 105 -2.27 17.83 -16.47
C LYS A 105 -1.80 16.44 -16.83
N CYS A 106 -1.49 15.66 -15.80
CA CYS A 106 -1.00 14.30 -15.93
C CYS A 106 -1.72 13.39 -14.93
N VAL A 107 -1.70 12.09 -15.19
CA VAL A 107 -2.06 11.07 -14.22
C VAL A 107 -0.85 10.18 -14.01
N ILE A 108 -0.43 10.05 -12.75
CA ILE A 108 0.66 9.15 -12.37
C ILE A 108 0.05 7.81 -12.02
N VAL A 109 0.45 6.77 -12.74
CA VAL A 109 0.01 5.39 -12.53
C VAL A 109 1.18 4.56 -12.07
N SER A 110 1.07 3.95 -10.89
CA SER A 110 2.10 3.07 -10.36
C SER A 110 2.01 1.68 -11.00
N GLU A 111 3.14 1.09 -11.38
CA GLU A 111 3.20 -0.28 -11.89
C GLU A 111 2.63 -1.30 -10.91
N ALA A 112 2.70 -1.03 -9.61
CA ALA A 112 2.10 -1.87 -8.58
C ALA A 112 0.58 -2.09 -8.79
N LEU A 113 -0.10 -1.17 -9.47
CA LEU A 113 -1.51 -1.32 -9.83
C LEU A 113 -1.74 -2.53 -10.75
N ARG A 114 -0.76 -2.86 -11.60
CA ARG A 114 -0.82 -3.99 -12.51
C ARG A 114 -0.90 -5.33 -11.77
N ASP A 115 -0.18 -5.44 -10.66
CA ASP A 115 -0.13 -6.67 -9.86
C ASP A 115 -1.33 -6.77 -8.90
N LEU A 116 -1.82 -5.63 -8.43
CA LEU A 116 -2.92 -5.54 -7.46
C LEU A 116 -4.29 -5.61 -8.13
N GLU A 117 -4.48 -4.86 -9.20
CA GLU A 117 -5.74 -4.72 -9.92
C GLU A 117 -5.48 -4.59 -11.43
N PRO A 118 -5.23 -5.71 -12.12
CA PRO A 118 -4.90 -5.71 -13.55
C PRO A 118 -5.92 -4.99 -14.41
N MET A 119 -7.22 -5.11 -14.08
CA MET A 119 -8.28 -4.42 -14.82
C MET A 119 -8.19 -2.91 -14.73
N ALA A 120 -7.81 -2.39 -13.56
CA ALA A 120 -7.63 -0.94 -13.37
C ALA A 120 -6.41 -0.43 -14.14
N TRP A 121 -5.34 -1.22 -14.14
CA TRP A 121 -4.15 -0.94 -14.95
C TRP A 121 -4.49 -0.90 -16.44
N ASP A 122 -5.13 -1.95 -16.95
CA ASP A 122 -5.50 -2.06 -18.35
C ASP A 122 -6.44 -0.92 -18.76
N PHE A 123 -7.40 -0.57 -17.91
CA PHE A 123 -8.29 0.57 -18.15
C PHE A 123 -7.52 1.87 -18.32
N ALA A 124 -6.56 2.18 -17.43
CA ALA A 124 -5.76 3.39 -17.51
C ALA A 124 -4.90 3.43 -18.79
N MET A 125 -4.25 2.31 -19.13
CA MET A 125 -3.38 2.22 -20.29
C MET A 125 -4.17 2.23 -21.61
N HIS A 126 -5.33 1.57 -21.67
CA HIS A 126 -6.23 1.65 -22.81
C HIS A 126 -6.77 3.04 -23.01
N PHE A 127 -7.20 3.71 -21.93
CA PHE A 127 -7.64 5.11 -21.99
C PHE A 127 -6.56 6.01 -22.63
N ALA A 128 -5.31 5.86 -22.20
CA ALA A 128 -4.21 6.65 -22.77
C ALA A 128 -4.01 6.36 -24.26
N ARG A 129 -4.03 5.09 -24.66
CA ARG A 129 -3.85 4.66 -26.04
C ARG A 129 -5.00 5.10 -26.94
N ASP A 130 -6.25 4.91 -26.50
CA ASP A 130 -7.45 5.21 -27.30
C ASP A 130 -7.61 6.70 -27.54
N ASN A 131 -7.07 7.53 -26.64
CA ASN A 131 -7.04 8.98 -26.77
C ASN A 131 -5.70 9.51 -27.32
N GLU A 132 -4.82 8.62 -27.78
CA GLU A 132 -3.50 8.97 -28.32
C GLU A 132 -2.66 9.85 -27.39
N LEU A 133 -2.75 9.63 -26.06
CA LEU A 133 -2.01 10.39 -25.07
C LEU A 133 -0.56 9.93 -24.97
N GLN A 134 0.33 10.85 -24.68
CA GLN A 134 1.71 10.52 -24.39
C GLN A 134 1.83 9.82 -23.03
N VAL A 135 2.50 8.68 -23.02
CA VAL A 135 2.83 7.94 -21.80
C VAL A 135 4.34 7.89 -21.64
N VAL A 136 4.83 8.38 -20.52
CA VAL A 136 6.27 8.43 -20.21
C VAL A 136 6.52 7.63 -18.95
N GLU A 137 7.46 6.70 -19.00
CA GLU A 137 7.94 6.00 -17.80
C GLU A 137 8.78 6.97 -16.96
N ALA A 138 8.46 7.10 -15.66
CA ALA A 138 9.32 7.81 -14.73
C ALA A 138 10.61 7.02 -14.56
N CYS A 139 11.66 7.49 -15.19
CA CYS A 139 12.99 7.09 -14.84
C CYS A 139 13.26 7.63 -13.43
N LEU A 140 13.34 6.75 -12.43
CA LEU A 140 13.80 7.13 -11.11
C LEU A 140 15.24 7.61 -11.25
N VAL A 141 15.41 8.91 -11.45
CA VAL A 141 16.71 9.54 -11.22
C VAL A 141 17.01 9.26 -9.75
N PRO A 142 18.07 8.50 -9.40
CA PRO A 142 18.44 8.34 -8.02
C PRO A 142 18.64 9.74 -7.49
N THR A 143 17.83 10.16 -6.53
CA THR A 143 18.02 11.41 -5.84
C THR A 143 19.40 11.31 -5.19
N VAL A 144 20.41 11.91 -5.82
CA VAL A 144 21.70 12.09 -5.19
C VAL A 144 21.39 12.89 -3.94
N ALA A 145 21.50 12.21 -2.79
CA ALA A 145 21.31 12.83 -1.50
C ALA A 145 22.15 14.11 -1.50
N ALA A 146 21.48 15.26 -1.41
CA ALA A 146 22.15 16.53 -1.31
C ALA A 146 23.12 16.41 -0.13
N LYS A 147 24.42 16.42 -0.44
CA LYS A 147 25.48 16.43 0.53
C LYS A 147 25.23 17.67 1.41
N PRO A 148 25.05 17.52 2.73
CA PRO A 148 24.95 18.70 3.58
C PRO A 148 26.24 19.48 3.40
N GLY A 149 26.10 20.72 2.95
CA GLY A 149 27.22 21.64 2.72
C GLY A 149 28.03 21.81 3.99
N ALA A 150 29.30 21.79 3.79
CA ALA A 150 30.30 22.13 4.80
C ALA A 150 30.14 23.60 5.20
#